data_b0eff666b0fa8829e57c79abe6095a77
#
_entry.id   b0eff666b0fa8829e57c79abe6095a77
#
_cell.length_a   1.000
_cell.length_b   1.000
_cell.length_c   1.000
_cell.angle_alpha   90.00
_cell.angle_beta   90.00
_cell.angle_gamma   90.00
#
_symmetry.space_group_name_H-M   'P 1'
#
loop_
_entity.id
_entity.type
_entity.pdbx_description
1 polymer ?
#
loop_
_entity_poly.entity_id
_entity_poly.type
_entity_poly.pdbx_seq_one_letter_code
_entity_poly.pdbx_strand_id
1 'polypeptide(L)'
;MNGLSNSLAVGTVGMPGATAYFGFLKYCKPKAGETVVVSGAAGAVGSLVGQIAKIKGCKVIGFAGTDEKVKWLESIGYDKAINYKTADISAALKEAAPEGVDCYFDNVGGELSSEIMYQMNSLGRVAVVGSISSYNADSTVTVTNKPKVTIVQPVILLKRLTV
;
A
#
# COMPACT_ATOMS: atom_id res chain seq x y z
N MET A 1 -25.70 -12.77 11.32
CA MET A 1 -24.93 -11.67 11.92
C MET A 1 -25.94 -10.70 12.53
N ASN A 2 -26.15 -10.73 13.85
CA ASN A 2 -27.18 -9.93 14.49
C ASN A 2 -26.88 -8.42 14.36
N GLY A 3 -27.65 -7.71 13.52
CA GLY A 3 -27.57 -6.26 13.35
C GLY A 3 -26.47 -5.71 12.45
N LEU A 4 -25.60 -6.56 11.87
CA LEU A 4 -24.55 -6.12 10.94
C LEU A 4 -25.02 -6.23 9.50
N SER A 5 -24.60 -5.29 8.65
CA SER A 5 -24.90 -5.33 7.21
C SER A 5 -24.28 -6.56 6.53
N ASN A 6 -25.05 -7.18 5.61
CA ASN A 6 -24.53 -8.29 4.79
C ASN A 6 -23.33 -7.89 3.93
N SER A 7 -23.15 -6.61 3.61
CA SER A 7 -21.97 -6.10 2.88
C SER A 7 -20.66 -6.34 3.63
N LEU A 8 -20.69 -6.42 4.95
CA LEU A 8 -19.51 -6.77 5.75
C LEU A 8 -19.00 -8.18 5.49
N ALA A 9 -19.90 -9.11 5.12
CA ALA A 9 -19.53 -10.49 4.82
C ALA A 9 -18.67 -10.61 3.55
N VAL A 10 -18.88 -9.74 2.56
CA VAL A 10 -18.09 -9.71 1.32
C VAL A 10 -16.91 -8.72 1.40
N GLY A 11 -16.95 -7.78 2.31
CA GLY A 11 -15.92 -6.76 2.53
C GLY A 11 -15.00 -7.09 3.73
N THR A 12 -15.28 -6.46 4.85
CA THR A 12 -14.41 -6.47 6.06
C THR A 12 -14.18 -7.86 6.64
N VAL A 13 -15.19 -8.72 6.63
CA VAL A 13 -15.09 -10.12 7.14
C VAL A 13 -14.78 -11.10 6.01
N GLY A 14 -14.95 -10.69 4.76
CA GLY A 14 -14.71 -11.49 3.56
C GLY A 14 -13.26 -11.46 3.07
N MET A 15 -13.10 -11.71 1.75
CA MET A 15 -11.78 -11.78 1.10
C MET A 15 -10.93 -10.51 1.28
N PRO A 16 -11.46 -9.28 1.11
CA PRO A 16 -10.66 -8.07 1.32
C PRO A 16 -10.13 -7.93 2.75
N GLY A 17 -10.96 -8.25 3.74
CA GLY A 17 -10.55 -8.22 5.15
C GLY A 17 -9.51 -9.29 5.49
N ALA A 18 -9.70 -10.51 5.00
CA ALA A 18 -8.72 -11.58 5.16
C ALA A 18 -7.38 -11.22 4.49
N THR A 19 -7.41 -10.66 3.29
CA THR A 19 -6.22 -10.19 2.57
C THR A 19 -5.49 -9.10 3.35
N ALA A 20 -6.23 -8.10 3.84
CA ALA A 20 -5.64 -7.02 4.64
C ALA A 20 -5.03 -7.57 5.94
N TYR A 21 -5.78 -8.37 6.68
CA TYR A 21 -5.34 -8.89 7.98
C TYR A 21 -4.12 -9.80 7.86
N PHE A 22 -4.22 -10.86 7.07
CA PHE A 22 -3.13 -11.83 6.95
C PHE A 22 -1.96 -11.27 6.16
N GLY A 23 -2.20 -10.59 5.04
CA GLY A 23 -1.17 -9.98 4.21
C GLY A 23 -0.35 -8.97 5.00
N PHE A 24 -0.99 -8.08 5.74
CA PHE A 24 -0.28 -7.06 6.49
C PHE A 24 0.41 -7.61 7.74
N LEU A 25 -0.31 -8.35 8.58
CA LEU A 25 0.26 -8.80 9.86
C LEU A 25 1.33 -9.88 9.68
N LYS A 26 1.16 -10.80 8.72
CA LYS A 26 2.10 -11.90 8.50
C LYS A 26 3.37 -11.46 7.77
N TYR A 27 3.26 -10.60 6.77
CA TYR A 27 4.38 -10.23 5.90
C TYR A 27 5.03 -8.91 6.30
N CYS A 28 4.27 -7.87 6.61
CA CYS A 28 4.84 -6.62 7.09
C CYS A 28 5.25 -6.68 8.58
N LYS A 29 4.62 -7.52 9.40
CA LYS A 29 4.91 -7.67 10.84
C LYS A 29 5.10 -6.30 11.53
N PRO A 30 4.10 -5.39 11.43
CA PRO A 30 4.23 -4.01 11.86
C PRO A 30 4.48 -3.90 13.36
N LYS A 31 5.31 -2.94 13.74
CA LYS A 31 5.60 -2.58 15.13
C LYS A 31 5.10 -1.17 15.42
N ALA A 32 4.70 -0.92 16.66
CA ALA A 32 4.29 0.42 17.08
C ALA A 32 5.42 1.43 16.83
N GLY A 33 5.05 2.60 16.32
CA GLY A 33 5.97 3.69 15.94
C GLY A 33 6.53 3.58 14.52
N GLU A 34 6.38 2.45 13.83
CA GLU A 34 6.82 2.32 12.44
C GLU A 34 5.93 3.09 11.46
N THR A 35 6.54 3.51 10.35
CA THR A 35 5.84 4.16 9.24
C THR A 35 5.40 3.12 8.21
N VAL A 36 4.11 3.09 7.95
CA VAL A 36 3.44 2.20 6.99
C VAL A 36 2.93 3.01 5.80
N VAL A 37 3.28 2.58 4.60
CA VAL A 37 2.73 3.12 3.35
C VAL A 37 1.81 2.11 2.71
N VAL A 38 0.68 2.58 2.17
CA VAL A 38 -0.31 1.75 1.47
C VAL A 38 -0.61 2.36 0.11
N SER A 39 -0.35 1.64 -0.97
CA SER A 39 -0.81 2.02 -2.31
C SER A 39 -2.23 1.51 -2.55
N GLY A 40 -3.01 2.22 -3.39
CA GLY A 40 -4.43 1.89 -3.57
C GLY A 40 -5.21 1.94 -2.24
N ALA A 41 -4.82 2.87 -1.36
CA ALA A 41 -5.27 2.94 0.02
C ALA A 41 -6.79 3.07 0.18
N ALA A 42 -7.46 3.75 -0.75
CA ALA A 42 -8.92 3.93 -0.71
C ALA A 42 -9.72 2.74 -1.28
N GLY A 43 -9.05 1.65 -1.63
CA GLY A 43 -9.69 0.39 -2.04
C GLY A 43 -10.15 -0.45 -0.85
N ALA A 44 -10.90 -1.53 -1.13
CA ALA A 44 -11.46 -2.40 -0.10
C ALA A 44 -10.39 -3.02 0.81
N VAL A 45 -9.25 -3.42 0.26
CA VAL A 45 -8.12 -3.96 1.04
C VAL A 45 -7.33 -2.83 1.71
N GLY A 46 -6.93 -1.81 0.94
CA GLY A 46 -6.06 -0.74 1.44
C GLY A 46 -6.66 0.00 2.65
N SER A 47 -7.95 0.33 2.59
CA SER A 47 -8.62 1.04 3.70
C SER A 47 -8.63 0.24 5.01
N LEU A 48 -8.68 -1.07 4.93
CA LEU A 48 -8.60 -1.94 6.11
C LEU A 48 -7.16 -2.07 6.62
N VAL A 49 -6.17 -2.16 5.72
CA VAL A 49 -4.75 -2.18 6.10
C VAL A 49 -4.39 -0.95 6.93
N GLY A 50 -4.80 0.24 6.47
CA GLY A 50 -4.52 1.47 7.21
C GLY A 50 -5.13 1.48 8.61
N GLN A 51 -6.38 1.07 8.75
CA GLN A 51 -7.04 0.98 10.05
C GLN A 51 -6.36 -0.06 10.97
N ILE A 52 -5.97 -1.22 10.44
CA ILE A 52 -5.21 -2.23 11.20
C ILE A 52 -3.85 -1.65 11.63
N ALA A 53 -3.17 -0.91 10.75
CA ALA A 53 -1.90 -0.27 11.08
C ALA A 53 -2.05 0.78 12.20
N LYS A 54 -3.12 1.56 12.18
CA LYS A 54 -3.44 2.50 13.28
C LYS A 54 -3.68 1.78 14.60
N ILE A 55 -4.43 0.68 14.60
CA ILE A 55 -4.64 -0.16 15.78
C ILE A 55 -3.31 -0.70 16.32
N LYS A 56 -2.33 -0.98 15.43
CA LYS A 56 -0.98 -1.41 15.81
C LYS A 56 -0.06 -0.27 16.27
N GLY A 57 -0.54 0.98 16.28
CA GLY A 57 0.23 2.14 16.71
C GLY A 57 1.23 2.65 15.68
N CYS A 58 1.00 2.37 14.40
CA CYS A 58 1.85 2.84 13.31
C CYS A 58 1.44 4.23 12.83
N LYS A 59 2.38 4.94 12.21
CA LYS A 59 2.11 6.09 11.34
C LYS A 59 1.72 5.57 9.96
N VAL A 60 0.60 6.05 9.41
CA VAL A 60 0.01 5.49 8.19
C VAL A 60 -0.12 6.54 7.10
N ILE A 61 0.50 6.27 5.95
CA ILE A 61 0.47 7.13 4.77
C ILE A 61 -0.21 6.36 3.64
N GLY A 62 -1.21 6.98 3.00
CA GLY A 62 -1.98 6.37 1.92
C GLY A 62 -1.81 7.08 0.59
N PHE A 63 -1.74 6.31 -0.51
CA PHE A 63 -1.81 6.84 -1.86
C PHE A 63 -3.16 6.52 -2.51
N ALA A 64 -3.81 7.55 -3.05
CA ALA A 64 -5.09 7.45 -3.75
C ALA A 64 -5.09 8.33 -5.01
N GLY A 65 -6.04 8.11 -5.90
CA GLY A 65 -6.05 8.76 -7.23
C GLY A 65 -7.01 9.95 -7.37
N THR A 66 -7.64 10.42 -6.29
CA THR A 66 -8.49 11.63 -6.26
C THR A 66 -8.45 12.31 -4.90
N ASP A 67 -8.66 13.62 -4.86
CA ASP A 67 -8.66 14.41 -3.62
C ASP A 67 -9.81 14.03 -2.67
N GLU A 68 -10.93 13.58 -3.21
CA GLU A 68 -12.04 13.06 -2.40
C GLU A 68 -11.63 11.81 -1.62
N LYS A 69 -10.91 10.89 -2.29
CA LYS A 69 -10.36 9.69 -1.65
C LYS A 69 -9.29 10.03 -0.62
N VAL A 70 -8.48 11.04 -0.88
CA VAL A 70 -7.50 11.55 0.08
C VAL A 70 -8.17 12.02 1.35
N LYS A 71 -9.16 12.91 1.24
CA LYS A 71 -9.95 13.40 2.40
C LYS A 71 -10.63 12.27 3.16
N TRP A 72 -11.19 11.31 2.43
CA TRP A 72 -11.84 10.15 3.04
C TRP A 72 -10.84 9.30 3.84
N LEU A 73 -9.65 9.03 3.29
CA LEU A 73 -8.60 8.29 3.99
C LEU A 73 -8.20 8.95 5.31
N GLU A 74 -8.01 10.27 5.31
CA GLU A 74 -7.71 11.02 6.53
C GLU A 74 -8.87 10.91 7.55
N SER A 75 -10.13 10.93 7.08
CA SER A 75 -11.31 10.76 7.95
C SER A 75 -11.42 9.39 8.61
N ILE A 76 -10.82 8.34 8.02
CA ILE A 76 -10.80 6.99 8.59
C ILE A 76 -9.50 6.66 9.34
N GLY A 77 -8.65 7.67 9.58
CA GLY A 77 -7.52 7.58 10.49
C GLY A 77 -6.14 7.47 9.85
N TYR A 78 -6.00 7.66 8.54
CA TYR A 78 -4.69 7.84 7.93
C TYR A 78 -4.06 9.15 8.41
N ASP A 79 -2.78 9.13 8.79
CA ASP A 79 -2.08 10.32 9.26
C ASP A 79 -1.78 11.29 8.11
N LYS A 80 -1.59 10.75 6.90
CA LYS A 80 -1.46 11.52 5.65
C LYS A 80 -1.98 10.70 4.48
N ALA A 81 -2.65 11.37 3.56
CA ALA A 81 -2.99 10.78 2.27
C ALA A 81 -2.50 11.68 1.13
N ILE A 82 -2.06 11.06 0.03
CA ILE A 82 -1.42 11.73 -1.11
C ILE A 82 -2.15 11.34 -2.39
N ASN A 83 -2.51 12.34 -3.19
CA ASN A 83 -3.02 12.12 -4.53
C ASN A 83 -1.85 11.93 -5.50
N TYR A 84 -1.58 10.66 -5.87
CA TYR A 84 -0.44 10.31 -6.73
C TYR A 84 -0.55 10.84 -8.17
N LYS A 85 -1.73 11.34 -8.59
CA LYS A 85 -1.93 11.91 -9.92
C LYS A 85 -1.54 13.37 -10.02
N THR A 86 -1.52 14.09 -8.91
CA THR A 86 -1.28 15.53 -8.87
C THR A 86 -0.05 15.92 -8.09
N ALA A 87 0.44 15.06 -7.20
CA ALA A 87 1.62 15.30 -6.38
C ALA A 87 2.88 14.71 -7.02
N ASP A 88 4.02 15.33 -6.78
CA ASP A 88 5.32 14.67 -6.89
C ASP A 88 5.41 13.62 -5.79
N ILE A 89 5.39 12.36 -6.19
CA ILE A 89 5.32 11.21 -5.27
C ILE A 89 6.51 11.19 -4.33
N SER A 90 7.72 11.40 -4.90
CA SER A 90 8.96 11.31 -4.14
C SER A 90 9.07 12.41 -3.10
N ALA A 91 8.80 13.66 -3.48
CA ALA A 91 8.84 14.81 -2.58
C ALA A 91 7.76 14.72 -1.50
N ALA A 92 6.51 14.41 -1.88
CA ALA A 92 5.39 14.31 -0.95
C ALA A 92 5.57 13.18 0.07
N LEU A 93 6.12 12.04 -0.37
CA LEU A 93 6.43 10.93 0.55
C LEU A 93 7.58 11.29 1.49
N LYS A 94 8.63 11.96 0.99
CA LYS A 94 9.75 12.41 1.84
C LYS A 94 9.31 13.39 2.91
N GLU A 95 8.39 14.29 2.58
CA GLU A 95 7.78 15.20 3.56
C GLU A 95 6.93 14.45 4.59
N ALA A 96 6.09 13.52 4.13
CA ALA A 96 5.21 12.74 4.99
C ALA A 96 5.96 11.71 5.86
N ALA A 97 7.08 11.17 5.38
CA ALA A 97 7.90 10.16 6.05
C ALA A 97 9.38 10.57 6.09
N PRO A 98 9.76 11.63 6.81
CA PRO A 98 11.15 12.11 6.86
C PRO A 98 12.13 11.05 7.37
N GLU A 99 11.70 10.17 8.26
CA GLU A 99 12.46 9.05 8.81
C GLU A 99 12.46 7.80 7.91
N GLY A 100 11.80 7.87 6.75
CA GLY A 100 11.66 6.74 5.82
C GLY A 100 10.47 5.84 6.10
N VAL A 101 10.38 4.75 5.34
CA VAL A 101 9.25 3.81 5.35
C VAL A 101 9.70 2.43 5.84
N ASP A 102 9.01 1.88 6.82
CA ASP A 102 9.34 0.57 7.40
C ASP A 102 8.54 -0.57 6.78
N CYS A 103 7.28 -0.32 6.49
CA CYS A 103 6.37 -1.28 5.86
C CYS A 103 5.70 -0.67 4.64
N TYR A 104 5.68 -1.41 3.54
CA TYR A 104 4.93 -1.05 2.35
C TYR A 104 3.95 -2.16 1.97
N PHE A 105 2.67 -1.80 1.88
CA PHE A 105 1.62 -2.70 1.41
C PHE A 105 1.21 -2.30 -0.01
N ASP A 106 1.64 -3.11 -0.98
CA ASP A 106 1.52 -2.81 -2.40
C ASP A 106 0.30 -3.49 -3.05
N ASN A 107 -0.67 -2.68 -3.46
CA ASN A 107 -1.83 -3.10 -4.26
C ASN A 107 -1.70 -2.68 -5.74
N VAL A 108 -0.71 -1.87 -6.11
CA VAL A 108 -0.69 -1.14 -7.39
C VAL A 108 0.45 -1.57 -8.30
N GLY A 109 1.65 -1.73 -7.78
CA GLY A 109 2.85 -1.97 -8.60
C GLY A 109 3.28 -0.75 -9.42
N GLY A 110 4.12 -0.97 -10.42
CA GLY A 110 4.56 0.05 -11.37
C GLY A 110 5.45 1.14 -10.77
N GLU A 111 5.40 2.33 -11.37
CA GLU A 111 6.25 3.46 -11.01
C GLU A 111 6.02 3.93 -9.57
N LEU A 112 4.76 4.00 -9.14
CA LEU A 112 4.42 4.36 -7.74
C LEU A 112 5.12 3.44 -6.74
N SER A 113 5.12 2.14 -7.00
CA SER A 113 5.79 1.16 -6.14
C SER A 113 7.30 1.38 -6.10
N SER A 114 7.92 1.68 -7.25
CA SER A 114 9.35 1.96 -7.32
C SER A 114 9.73 3.19 -6.48
N GLU A 115 9.00 4.29 -6.61
CA GLU A 115 9.24 5.53 -5.85
C GLU A 115 9.13 5.31 -4.34
N ILE A 116 8.13 4.52 -3.90
CA ILE A 116 7.98 4.18 -2.49
C ILE A 116 9.14 3.31 -2.01
N MET A 117 9.55 2.31 -2.78
CA MET A 117 10.64 1.40 -2.41
C MET A 117 11.98 2.12 -2.27
N TYR A 118 12.26 3.18 -3.04
CA TYR A 118 13.45 4.00 -2.88
C TYR A 118 13.53 4.67 -1.50
N GLN A 119 12.39 4.94 -0.86
CA GLN A 119 12.32 5.58 0.45
C GLN A 119 12.14 4.61 1.62
N MET A 120 12.18 3.30 1.35
CA MET A 120 12.16 2.28 2.41
C MET A 120 13.41 2.35 3.29
N ASN A 121 13.23 2.08 4.56
CA ASN A 121 14.31 1.88 5.52
C ASN A 121 15.03 0.56 5.28
N SER A 122 16.27 0.45 5.76
CA SER A 122 16.97 -0.85 5.78
C SER A 122 16.18 -1.87 6.59
N LEU A 123 16.09 -3.10 6.10
CA LEU A 123 15.28 -4.18 6.67
C LEU A 123 13.76 -3.91 6.61
N GLY A 124 13.33 -2.96 5.78
CA GLY A 124 11.92 -2.72 5.49
C GLY A 124 11.23 -3.96 4.91
N ARG A 125 9.91 -4.01 5.04
CA ARG A 125 9.09 -5.14 4.59
C ARG A 125 8.07 -4.66 3.57
N VAL A 126 7.98 -5.38 2.45
CA VAL A 126 7.05 -5.10 1.36
C VAL A 126 6.12 -6.29 1.19
N ALA A 127 4.82 -6.07 1.33
CA ALA A 127 3.82 -7.06 0.97
C ALA A 127 3.25 -6.72 -0.42
N VAL A 128 3.67 -7.48 -1.43
CA VAL A 128 3.13 -7.36 -2.80
C VAL A 128 1.84 -8.18 -2.87
N VAL A 129 0.70 -7.49 -2.95
CA VAL A 129 -0.64 -8.11 -2.88
C VAL A 129 -1.41 -7.92 -4.19
N GLY A 130 -1.05 -6.91 -4.96
CA GLY A 130 -1.69 -6.64 -6.24
C GLY A 130 -0.79 -5.83 -7.17
N SER A 131 -1.19 -5.77 -8.43
CA SER A 131 -0.51 -4.97 -9.44
C SER A 131 -1.54 -4.35 -10.40
N ILE A 132 -2.51 -3.61 -9.83
CA ILE A 132 -3.67 -3.10 -10.59
C ILE A 132 -3.24 -2.16 -11.72
N SER A 133 -2.06 -1.55 -11.64
CA SER A 133 -1.50 -0.74 -12.73
C SER A 133 -1.25 -1.54 -14.01
N SER A 134 -1.14 -2.86 -13.92
CA SER A 134 -0.85 -3.75 -15.06
C SER A 134 -2.02 -4.64 -15.48
N TYR A 135 -3.15 -4.69 -14.76
CA TYR A 135 -4.24 -5.61 -15.06
C TYR A 135 -4.93 -5.35 -16.40
N ASN A 136 -4.94 -4.11 -16.88
CA ASN A 136 -5.51 -3.71 -18.16
C ASN A 136 -4.43 -3.37 -19.21
N ALA A 137 -3.17 -3.72 -18.95
CA ALA A 137 -2.13 -3.65 -19.97
C ALA A 137 -2.49 -4.64 -21.07
N ASP A 138 -2.55 -4.12 -22.28
CA ASP A 138 -3.08 -4.67 -23.54
C ASP A 138 -3.13 -6.21 -23.62
N SER A 139 -4.31 -6.76 -23.94
CA SER A 139 -4.58 -8.21 -24.03
C SER A 139 -3.84 -8.92 -25.18
N THR A 140 -3.04 -8.23 -25.96
CA THR A 140 -2.08 -8.79 -26.92
C THR A 140 -0.75 -9.16 -26.27
N VAL A 141 -0.82 -9.81 -25.09
CA VAL A 141 0.39 -10.30 -24.40
C VAL A 141 0.97 -11.46 -25.19
N THR A 142 1.81 -11.16 -26.15
CA THR A 142 2.75 -12.14 -26.72
C THR A 142 3.91 -12.37 -25.73
N VAL A 143 4.60 -13.50 -25.87
CA VAL A 143 5.76 -13.84 -25.01
C VAL A 143 6.82 -12.73 -24.97
N THR A 144 6.82 -11.85 -25.97
CA THR A 144 7.72 -10.70 -26.12
C THR A 144 7.26 -9.42 -25.44
N ASN A 145 5.98 -9.33 -25.01
CA ASN A 145 5.39 -8.10 -24.47
C ASN A 145 4.71 -8.33 -23.11
N LYS A 146 5.35 -9.13 -22.25
CA LYS A 146 4.88 -9.35 -20.88
C LYS A 146 4.89 -8.02 -20.10
N PRO A 147 3.87 -7.72 -19.27
CA PRO A 147 3.92 -6.56 -18.40
C PRO A 147 5.19 -6.64 -17.54
N LYS A 148 6.04 -5.61 -17.69
CA LYS A 148 7.25 -5.51 -16.89
C LYS A 148 6.88 -4.96 -15.52
N VAL A 149 7.01 -5.76 -14.50
CA VAL A 149 6.99 -5.28 -13.11
C VAL A 149 8.36 -4.67 -12.84
N THR A 150 8.40 -3.40 -12.51
CA THR A 150 9.65 -2.74 -12.10
C THR A 150 9.98 -3.18 -10.68
N ILE A 151 10.67 -4.29 -10.54
CA ILE A 151 11.29 -4.67 -9.27
C ILE A 151 12.61 -3.90 -9.19
N VAL A 152 12.74 -3.03 -8.21
CA VAL A 152 13.96 -2.26 -7.99
C VAL A 152 14.98 -3.15 -7.26
N GLN A 153 15.50 -4.14 -7.97
CA GLN A 153 16.44 -5.13 -7.41
C GLN A 153 17.61 -4.50 -6.64
N PRO A 154 18.29 -3.43 -7.14
CA PRO A 154 19.35 -2.80 -6.38
C PRO A 154 18.90 -2.26 -5.02
N VAL A 155 17.69 -1.71 -4.94
CA VAL A 155 17.14 -1.19 -3.68
C VAL A 155 16.84 -2.32 -2.70
N ILE A 156 16.27 -3.43 -3.19
CA ILE A 156 16.01 -4.62 -2.38
C ILE A 156 17.30 -5.15 -1.77
N LEU A 157 18.35 -5.25 -2.59
CA LEU A 157 19.66 -5.73 -2.14
C LEU A 157 20.32 -4.79 -1.14
N LEU A 158 20.47 -3.51 -1.49
CA LEU A 158 21.19 -2.53 -0.67
C LEU A 158 20.50 -2.27 0.67
N LYS A 159 19.16 -2.24 0.68
CA LYS A 159 18.36 -2.03 1.89
C LYS A 159 17.96 -3.33 2.59
N ARG A 160 18.33 -4.47 2.06
CA ARG A 160 17.98 -5.80 2.61
C ARG A 160 16.49 -5.94 2.87
N LEU A 161 15.66 -5.52 1.90
CA LEU A 161 14.21 -5.57 2.04
C LEU A 161 13.72 -7.02 2.02
N THR A 162 12.68 -7.29 2.79
CA THR A 162 11.86 -8.50 2.65
C THR A 162 10.67 -8.16 1.73
N VAL A 163 10.53 -8.91 0.65
CA VAL A 163 9.48 -8.71 -0.34
C VAL A 163 8.67 -10.00 -0.50
#